data_fee48b5ce76cbd26257ea42455beecf8
#
_entry.id   fee48b5ce76cbd26257ea42455beecf8
#
_cell.length_a   1.000
_cell.length_b   1.000
_cell.length_c   1.000
_cell.angle_alpha   90.00
_cell.angle_beta   90.00
_cell.angle_gamma   90.00
#
_symmetry.space_group_name_H-M   'P 1'
#
loop_
_entity.id
_entity.type
_entity.pdbx_description
1 polymer ?
#
loop_
_entity_poly.entity_id
_entity_poly.type
_entity_poly.pdbx_seq_one_letter_code
_entity_poly.pdbx_strand_id
1 'polypeptide(L)'
;MKNNWRRRLARWFLIAVAVAFLITALPVVAMRWMDPWYSAFMMDAALDASRSGKTHYHTDYRWADLEQISPHAAVAVIAAEDQFFPFHMGFDFKSIREAVRSNEKQAKRKRPKVRGASTISQQVAKNLFLWPGRSYVRKGLEAYFTLLIELTWPKERIIEVYLNVAQFGDGVYGVEAAAQRFYKMPAARLGRYEAATMAAVLPNPITFKVNAPSNYVVKRRDWILAQMRGLGGAAYLDELENPTEPPKTGARARIEAKRK
;
A
#
# COMPACT_ATOMS: atom_id res chain seq x y z
N MET A 1 1.68 -46.68 -29.29
CA MET A 1 0.69 -46.29 -28.26
C MET A 1 1.24 -45.44 -27.09
N LYS A 2 2.57 -45.29 -26.91
CA LYS A 2 3.17 -44.65 -25.72
C LYS A 2 3.08 -43.10 -25.63
N ASN A 3 2.58 -42.40 -26.68
CA ASN A 3 2.68 -40.91 -26.70
C ASN A 3 1.38 -40.14 -26.34
N ASN A 4 0.23 -40.83 -26.27
CA ASN A 4 -1.08 -40.15 -26.06
C ASN A 4 -1.34 -39.76 -24.60
N TRP A 5 -0.82 -40.56 -23.63
CA TRP A 5 -1.00 -40.24 -22.21
C TRP A 5 -0.21 -39.00 -21.79
N ARG A 6 1.04 -38.81 -22.30
CA ARG A 6 1.84 -37.62 -22.03
C ARG A 6 1.18 -36.35 -22.58
N ARG A 7 0.62 -36.42 -23.81
CA ARG A 7 -0.15 -35.32 -24.40
C ARG A 7 -1.42 -35.04 -23.61
N ARG A 8 -2.12 -36.02 -23.11
CA ARG A 8 -3.29 -35.84 -22.23
C ARG A 8 -2.91 -35.23 -20.89
N LEU A 9 -1.85 -35.66 -20.24
CA LEU A 9 -1.33 -35.09 -19.00
C LEU A 9 -0.89 -33.60 -19.21
N ALA A 10 -0.14 -33.33 -20.28
CA ALA A 10 0.25 -31.94 -20.61
C ALA A 10 -0.98 -31.06 -20.83
N ARG A 11 -2.00 -31.56 -21.55
CA ARG A 11 -3.25 -30.80 -21.74
C ARG A 11 -3.97 -30.51 -20.41
N TRP A 12 -4.12 -31.51 -19.54
CA TRP A 12 -4.75 -31.34 -18.24
C TRP A 12 -3.96 -30.40 -17.34
N PHE A 13 -2.63 -30.47 -17.37
CA PHE A 13 -1.75 -29.54 -16.66
C PHE A 13 -1.95 -28.10 -17.18
N LEU A 14 -1.96 -27.87 -18.48
CA LEU A 14 -2.22 -26.54 -19.04
C LEU A 14 -3.61 -26.02 -18.69
N ILE A 15 -4.63 -26.86 -18.72
CA ILE A 15 -5.98 -26.49 -18.30
C ILE A 15 -5.98 -26.11 -16.81
N ALA A 16 -5.34 -26.89 -15.94
CA ALA A 16 -5.24 -26.59 -14.52
C ALA A 16 -4.53 -25.26 -14.25
N VAL A 17 -3.42 -24.98 -14.96
CA VAL A 17 -2.72 -23.69 -14.88
C VAL A 17 -3.60 -22.54 -15.36
N ALA A 18 -4.30 -22.70 -16.47
CA ALA A 18 -5.21 -21.68 -17.01
C ALA A 18 -6.38 -21.41 -16.04
N VAL A 19 -6.96 -22.45 -15.46
CA VAL A 19 -8.04 -22.33 -14.46
C VAL A 19 -7.52 -21.62 -13.20
N ALA A 20 -6.34 -22.00 -12.68
CA ALA A 20 -5.72 -21.36 -11.53
C ALA A 20 -5.44 -19.88 -11.80
N PHE A 21 -4.96 -19.56 -13.00
CA PHE A 21 -4.77 -18.15 -13.42
C PHE A 21 -6.10 -17.38 -13.46
N LEU A 22 -7.14 -17.96 -14.07
CA LEU A 22 -8.45 -17.31 -14.15
C LEU A 22 -9.07 -17.10 -12.76
N ILE A 23 -8.99 -18.08 -11.87
CA ILE A 23 -9.50 -17.96 -10.48
C ILE A 23 -8.82 -16.80 -9.74
N THR A 24 -7.56 -16.53 -9.99
CA THR A 24 -6.82 -15.45 -9.34
C THR A 24 -6.93 -14.11 -10.07
N ALA A 25 -6.98 -14.11 -11.40
CA ALA A 25 -7.01 -12.90 -12.21
C ALA A 25 -8.41 -12.27 -12.31
N LEU A 26 -9.46 -13.08 -12.44
CA LEU A 26 -10.84 -12.56 -12.58
C LEU A 26 -11.29 -11.69 -11.40
N PRO A 27 -11.06 -12.08 -10.13
CA PRO A 27 -11.38 -11.20 -9.00
C PRO A 27 -10.61 -9.88 -9.05
N VAL A 28 -9.32 -9.91 -9.43
CA VAL A 28 -8.53 -8.67 -9.56
C VAL A 28 -9.13 -7.76 -10.62
N VAL A 29 -9.45 -8.31 -11.81
CA VAL A 29 -10.08 -7.53 -12.89
C VAL A 29 -11.44 -6.99 -12.46
N ALA A 30 -12.27 -7.80 -11.79
CA ALA A 30 -13.59 -7.37 -11.32
C ALA A 30 -13.50 -6.22 -10.31
N MET A 31 -12.51 -6.24 -9.41
CA MET A 31 -12.27 -5.19 -8.41
C MET A 31 -11.81 -3.85 -9.02
N ARG A 32 -11.58 -3.77 -10.33
CA ARG A 32 -11.43 -2.48 -11.03
C ARG A 32 -12.69 -1.62 -10.86
N TRP A 33 -13.88 -2.25 -10.84
CA TRP A 33 -15.20 -1.60 -10.79
C TRP A 33 -16.02 -1.95 -9.54
N MET A 34 -15.59 -2.95 -8.77
CA MET A 34 -16.28 -3.42 -7.58
C MET A 34 -15.44 -3.12 -6.34
N ASP A 35 -16.07 -2.54 -5.33
CA ASP A 35 -15.38 -2.22 -4.09
C ASP A 35 -15.12 -3.46 -3.24
N PRO A 36 -13.89 -3.64 -2.73
CA PRO A 36 -13.60 -4.70 -1.80
C PRO A 36 -14.35 -4.46 -0.48
N TRP A 37 -15.29 -5.31 -0.16
CA TRP A 37 -16.02 -5.27 1.11
C TRP A 37 -15.19 -5.73 2.31
N TYR A 38 -14.10 -6.49 2.04
CA TYR A 38 -13.19 -6.99 3.06
C TYR A 38 -11.82 -7.33 2.42
N SER A 39 -10.74 -7.18 3.17
CA SER A 39 -9.41 -7.55 2.70
C SER A 39 -8.91 -8.81 3.39
N ALA A 40 -7.92 -9.51 2.79
CA ALA A 40 -7.31 -10.69 3.41
C ALA A 40 -6.68 -10.35 4.78
N PHE A 41 -6.12 -9.14 4.93
CA PHE A 41 -5.58 -8.67 6.21
C PHE A 41 -6.65 -8.45 7.27
N MET A 42 -7.82 -7.93 6.91
CA MET A 42 -8.95 -7.80 7.84
C MET A 42 -9.45 -9.17 8.29
N MET A 43 -9.55 -10.13 7.35
CA MET A 43 -9.95 -11.51 7.66
C MET A 43 -8.97 -12.19 8.61
N ASP A 44 -7.68 -12.08 8.32
CA ASP A 44 -6.63 -12.67 9.14
C ASP A 44 -6.63 -12.08 10.56
N ALA A 45 -6.74 -10.75 10.69
CA ALA A 45 -6.83 -10.09 11.98
C ALA A 45 -8.07 -10.51 12.79
N ALA A 46 -9.22 -10.67 12.14
CA ALA A 46 -10.45 -11.15 12.79
C ALA A 46 -10.32 -12.61 13.23
N LEU A 47 -9.72 -13.46 12.41
CA LEU A 47 -9.44 -14.86 12.75
C LEU A 47 -8.45 -14.98 13.91
N ASP A 48 -7.37 -14.19 13.90
CA ASP A 48 -6.39 -14.16 14.99
C ASP A 48 -7.00 -13.67 16.30
N ALA A 49 -7.86 -12.68 16.25
CA ALA A 49 -8.59 -12.19 17.40
C ALA A 49 -9.50 -13.27 17.99
N SER A 50 -10.25 -13.99 17.13
CA SER A 50 -11.11 -15.11 17.52
C SER A 50 -10.30 -16.24 18.16
N ARG A 51 -9.17 -16.64 17.54
CA ARG A 51 -8.29 -17.71 18.07
C ARG A 51 -7.63 -17.33 19.38
N SER A 52 -7.35 -16.04 19.58
CA SER A 52 -6.73 -15.49 20.78
C SER A 52 -7.73 -15.18 21.90
N GLY A 53 -9.03 -15.47 21.72
CA GLY A 53 -10.08 -15.20 22.71
C GLY A 53 -10.35 -13.72 22.94
N LYS A 54 -10.02 -12.83 22.00
CA LYS A 54 -10.30 -11.39 22.08
C LYS A 54 -11.78 -11.12 21.76
N THR A 55 -12.63 -11.25 22.75
CA THR A 55 -14.11 -11.10 22.61
C THR A 55 -14.58 -9.73 22.17
N HIS A 56 -13.76 -8.68 22.31
CA HIS A 56 -14.10 -7.29 21.96
C HIS A 56 -13.42 -6.81 20.68
N TYR A 57 -12.77 -7.69 19.88
CA TYR A 57 -12.20 -7.28 18.60
C TYR A 57 -13.33 -6.99 17.63
N HIS A 58 -13.27 -5.80 17.01
CA HIS A 58 -14.18 -5.39 15.96
C HIS A 58 -13.40 -4.74 14.82
N THR A 59 -13.69 -5.15 13.59
CA THR A 59 -13.17 -4.50 12.39
C THR A 59 -14.04 -3.29 12.08
N ASP A 60 -13.49 -2.09 12.30
CA ASP A 60 -14.10 -0.83 11.86
C ASP A 60 -13.58 -0.53 10.45
N TYR A 61 -14.48 -0.68 9.48
CA TYR A 61 -14.22 -0.52 8.06
C TYR A 61 -15.39 0.16 7.39
N ARG A 62 -15.09 1.23 6.63
CA ARG A 62 -16.09 1.95 5.83
C ARG A 62 -15.44 2.36 4.53
N TRP A 63 -16.01 1.92 3.42
CA TRP A 63 -15.60 2.38 2.10
C TRP A 63 -15.97 3.85 1.89
N ALA A 64 -15.10 4.57 1.22
CA ALA A 64 -15.35 5.91 0.69
C ALA A 64 -14.74 5.99 -0.72
N ASP A 65 -15.52 6.47 -1.69
CA ASP A 65 -15.02 6.72 -3.04
C ASP A 65 -13.96 7.80 -3.04
N LEU A 66 -13.05 7.80 -4.01
CA LEU A 66 -11.91 8.71 -4.03
C LEU A 66 -12.35 10.18 -3.98
N GLU A 67 -13.46 10.52 -4.62
CA GLU A 67 -14.06 11.87 -4.62
C GLU A 67 -14.60 12.28 -3.25
N GLN A 68 -14.90 11.31 -2.39
CA GLN A 68 -15.37 11.52 -1.01
C GLN A 68 -14.20 11.58 -0.01
N ILE A 69 -12.98 11.39 -0.47
CA ILE A 69 -11.77 11.45 0.34
C ILE A 69 -11.05 12.76 0.07
N SER A 70 -10.62 13.45 1.14
CA SER A 70 -9.81 14.64 0.99
C SER A 70 -8.55 14.34 0.14
N PRO A 71 -8.22 15.17 -0.87
CA PRO A 71 -7.02 15.02 -1.68
C PRO A 71 -5.74 15.03 -0.82
N HIS A 72 -5.79 15.67 0.35
CA HIS A 72 -4.68 15.65 1.30
C HIS A 72 -4.36 14.25 1.83
N ALA A 73 -5.35 13.36 1.94
CA ALA A 73 -5.11 11.99 2.39
C ALA A 73 -4.33 11.18 1.35
N ALA A 74 -4.72 11.27 0.08
CA ALA A 74 -4.02 10.60 -1.02
C ALA A 74 -2.57 11.12 -1.16
N VAL A 75 -2.39 12.45 -1.18
CA VAL A 75 -1.06 13.05 -1.27
C VAL A 75 -0.19 12.71 -0.05
N ALA A 76 -0.75 12.67 1.15
CA ALA A 76 0.02 12.31 2.36
C ALA A 76 0.54 10.87 2.30
N VAL A 77 -0.29 9.95 1.81
CA VAL A 77 0.10 8.54 1.63
C VAL A 77 1.16 8.41 0.53
N ILE A 78 0.97 9.03 -0.62
CA ILE A 78 1.95 9.04 -1.72
C ILE A 78 3.28 9.64 -1.23
N ALA A 79 3.24 10.77 -0.53
CA ALA A 79 4.42 11.43 0.03
C ALA A 79 5.16 10.58 1.08
N ALA A 80 4.42 9.77 1.85
CA ALA A 80 4.96 8.95 2.92
C ALA A 80 5.54 7.63 2.44
N GLU A 81 4.89 6.98 1.47
CA GLU A 81 5.13 5.58 1.09
C GLU A 81 5.76 5.45 -0.30
N ASP A 82 5.33 6.27 -1.28
CA ASP A 82 5.70 6.04 -2.68
C ASP A 82 5.62 7.32 -3.53
N GLN A 83 6.61 8.19 -3.41
CA GLN A 83 6.61 9.50 -4.09
C GLN A 83 6.67 9.41 -5.62
N PHE A 84 7.00 8.26 -6.17
CA PHE A 84 7.06 8.00 -7.60
C PHE A 84 5.89 7.15 -8.11
N PHE A 85 4.85 7.01 -7.32
CA PHE A 85 3.70 6.16 -7.61
C PHE A 85 3.10 6.37 -9.01
N PRO A 86 2.93 7.59 -9.56
CA PRO A 86 2.43 7.80 -10.92
C PRO A 86 3.39 7.30 -12.01
N PHE A 87 4.69 7.18 -11.71
CA PHE A 87 5.77 7.03 -12.71
C PHE A 87 6.36 5.63 -12.83
N HIS A 88 5.75 4.61 -12.20
CA HIS A 88 6.19 3.22 -12.31
C HIS A 88 5.01 2.25 -12.42
N MET A 89 5.27 1.07 -12.97
CA MET A 89 4.32 -0.03 -13.10
C MET A 89 4.47 -1.00 -11.92
N GLY A 90 4.10 -0.55 -10.72
CA GLY A 90 4.08 -1.35 -9.50
C GLY A 90 5.42 -1.61 -8.82
N PHE A 91 6.55 -1.36 -9.50
CA PHE A 91 7.89 -1.62 -8.97
C PHE A 91 8.80 -0.41 -9.19
N ASP A 92 9.21 0.25 -8.11
CA ASP A 92 10.26 1.27 -8.15
C ASP A 92 11.64 0.59 -8.00
N PHE A 93 12.19 0.10 -9.11
CA PHE A 93 13.51 -0.56 -9.15
C PHE A 93 14.64 0.35 -8.68
N LYS A 94 14.47 1.68 -8.76
CA LYS A 94 15.46 2.63 -8.27
C LYS A 94 15.46 2.69 -6.76
N SER A 95 14.28 2.86 -6.15
CA SER A 95 14.13 2.83 -4.69
C SER A 95 14.53 1.48 -4.10
N ILE A 96 14.23 0.37 -4.79
CA ILE A 96 14.68 -0.97 -4.39
C ILE A 96 16.21 -1.03 -4.33
N ARG A 97 16.94 -0.60 -5.37
CA ARG A 97 18.41 -0.57 -5.38
C ARG A 97 18.99 0.32 -4.30
N GLU A 98 18.39 1.47 -4.05
CA GLU A 98 18.80 2.39 -2.98
C GLU A 98 18.58 1.78 -1.60
N ALA A 99 17.45 1.09 -1.40
CA ALA A 99 17.16 0.39 -0.15
C ALA A 99 18.16 -0.75 0.12
N VAL A 100 18.46 -1.57 -0.89
CA VAL A 100 19.47 -2.64 -0.78
C VAL A 100 20.82 -2.06 -0.37
N ARG A 101 21.34 -1.04 -1.08
CA ARG A 101 22.61 -0.38 -0.75
C ARG A 101 22.60 0.25 0.65
N SER A 102 21.48 0.85 1.05
CA SER A 102 21.32 1.41 2.39
C SER A 102 21.34 0.32 3.46
N ASN A 103 20.66 -0.79 3.23
CA ASN A 103 20.56 -1.90 4.16
C ASN A 103 21.90 -2.61 4.33
N GLU A 104 22.66 -2.81 3.26
CA GLU A 104 24.03 -3.33 3.32
C GLU A 104 24.96 -2.46 4.20
N LYS A 105 24.87 -1.11 4.04
CA LYS A 105 25.62 -0.17 4.89
C LYS A 105 25.14 -0.20 6.34
N GLN A 106 23.85 -0.39 6.56
CA GLN A 106 23.25 -0.44 7.90
C GLN A 106 23.49 -1.79 8.61
N ALA A 107 23.65 -2.90 7.86
CA ALA A 107 23.92 -4.23 8.43
C ALA A 107 25.19 -4.27 9.30
N LYS A 108 26.13 -3.36 9.04
CA LYS A 108 27.37 -3.18 9.82
C LYS A 108 27.17 -2.43 11.16
N ARG A 109 25.96 -1.94 11.46
CA ARG A 109 25.66 -1.18 12.69
C ARG A 109 25.09 -2.09 13.79
N LYS A 110 25.33 -1.74 15.05
CA LYS A 110 24.80 -2.48 16.22
C LYS A 110 23.25 -2.58 16.24
N ARG A 111 22.54 -1.66 15.60
CA ARG A 111 21.08 -1.66 15.44
C ARG A 111 20.72 -1.27 14.01
N PRO A 112 20.68 -2.23 13.08
CA PRO A 112 20.38 -1.94 11.69
C PRO A 112 18.92 -1.49 11.53
N LYS A 113 18.71 -0.35 10.87
CA LYS A 113 17.38 0.09 10.42
C LYS A 113 17.18 -0.38 8.99
N VAL A 114 16.34 -1.38 8.80
CA VAL A 114 15.98 -1.86 7.46
C VAL A 114 15.06 -0.86 6.78
N ARG A 115 15.50 -0.32 5.64
CA ARG A 115 14.65 0.52 4.78
C ARG A 115 13.82 -0.38 3.87
N GLY A 116 12.49 -0.24 3.94
CA GLY A 116 11.55 -0.83 2.98
C GLY A 116 11.57 -0.07 1.65
N ALA A 117 11.19 -0.75 0.59
CA ALA A 117 11.02 -0.17 -0.75
C ALA A 117 9.78 -0.77 -1.45
N SER A 118 8.77 -1.16 -0.68
CA SER A 118 7.50 -1.62 -1.24
C SER A 118 6.67 -0.42 -1.69
N THR A 119 6.12 -0.52 -2.89
CA THR A 119 5.25 0.49 -3.49
C THR A 119 3.82 0.41 -2.96
N ILE A 120 3.01 1.44 -3.23
CA ILE A 120 1.56 1.44 -2.92
C ILE A 120 0.89 0.23 -3.57
N SER A 121 1.15 -0.05 -4.84
CA SER A 121 0.56 -1.20 -5.56
C SER A 121 0.92 -2.54 -4.93
N GLN A 122 2.17 -2.72 -4.48
CA GLN A 122 2.59 -3.91 -3.74
C GLN A 122 1.89 -4.04 -2.39
N GLN A 123 1.62 -2.93 -1.72
CA GLN A 123 0.88 -2.93 -0.46
C GLN A 123 -0.60 -3.25 -0.68
N VAL A 124 -1.23 -2.76 -1.76
CA VAL A 124 -2.60 -3.14 -2.16
C VAL A 124 -2.66 -4.63 -2.44
N ALA A 125 -1.78 -5.17 -3.28
CA ALA A 125 -1.71 -6.59 -3.60
C ALA A 125 -1.59 -7.45 -2.34
N LYS A 126 -0.70 -7.07 -1.44
CA LYS A 126 -0.49 -7.75 -0.17
C LYS A 126 -1.73 -7.72 0.72
N ASN A 127 -2.31 -6.53 0.95
CA ASN A 127 -3.39 -6.35 1.91
C ASN A 127 -4.70 -7.00 1.44
N LEU A 128 -4.98 -6.96 0.13
CA LEU A 128 -6.21 -7.53 -0.43
C LEU A 128 -6.19 -9.05 -0.53
N PHE A 129 -5.07 -9.62 -1.00
CA PHE A 129 -5.06 -11.00 -1.50
C PHE A 129 -4.17 -11.95 -0.70
N LEU A 130 -3.32 -11.44 0.21
CA LEU A 130 -2.31 -12.25 0.88
C LEU A 130 -2.41 -12.16 2.39
N TRP A 131 -1.77 -13.12 3.05
CA TRP A 131 -1.68 -13.20 4.51
C TRP A 131 -0.51 -12.38 5.06
N PRO A 132 -0.55 -11.97 6.33
CA PRO A 132 0.59 -11.40 7.03
C PRO A 132 1.76 -12.39 7.12
N GLY A 133 2.96 -11.87 7.40
CA GLY A 133 4.16 -12.69 7.56
C GLY A 133 5.19 -12.45 6.45
N ARG A 134 6.30 -13.18 6.52
CA ARG A 134 7.44 -13.02 5.62
C ARG A 134 7.83 -14.37 5.04
N SER A 135 7.63 -14.56 3.74
CA SER A 135 8.15 -15.71 2.99
C SER A 135 8.43 -15.30 1.54
N TYR A 136 9.35 -16.01 0.90
CA TYR A 136 9.67 -15.78 -0.52
C TYR A 136 8.49 -16.14 -1.42
N VAL A 137 7.74 -17.19 -1.09
CA VAL A 137 6.52 -17.59 -1.83
C VAL A 137 5.49 -16.46 -1.79
N ARG A 138 5.19 -15.92 -0.60
CA ARG A 138 4.28 -14.78 -0.46
C ARG A 138 4.78 -13.56 -1.25
N LYS A 139 6.11 -13.29 -1.25
CA LYS A 139 6.67 -12.17 -2.02
C LYS A 139 6.55 -12.39 -3.53
N GLY A 140 6.65 -13.62 -4.01
CA GLY A 140 6.36 -13.96 -5.41
C GLY A 140 4.90 -13.73 -5.78
N LEU A 141 3.97 -14.16 -4.91
CA LEU A 141 2.53 -13.89 -5.11
C LEU A 141 2.20 -12.39 -5.04
N GLU A 142 2.84 -11.65 -4.14
CA GLU A 142 2.71 -10.19 -4.08
C GLU A 142 3.12 -9.54 -5.40
N ALA A 143 4.25 -9.97 -5.99
CA ALA A 143 4.69 -9.47 -7.29
C ALA A 143 3.70 -9.83 -8.42
N TYR A 144 3.17 -11.04 -8.40
CA TYR A 144 2.15 -11.50 -9.35
C TYR A 144 0.87 -10.64 -9.29
N PHE A 145 0.30 -10.45 -8.09
CA PHE A 145 -0.89 -9.62 -7.94
C PHE A 145 -0.62 -8.14 -8.22
N THR A 146 0.56 -7.63 -7.87
CA THR A 146 0.98 -6.27 -8.22
C THR A 146 0.95 -6.05 -9.73
N LEU A 147 1.49 -7.01 -10.51
CA LEU A 147 1.48 -6.92 -11.96
C LEU A 147 0.05 -6.95 -12.52
N LEU A 148 -0.81 -7.82 -12.01
CA LEU A 148 -2.21 -7.88 -12.44
C LEU A 148 -2.95 -6.57 -12.16
N ILE A 149 -2.77 -5.99 -10.97
CA ILE A 149 -3.35 -4.71 -10.57
C ILE A 149 -2.90 -3.60 -11.53
N GLU A 150 -1.61 -3.44 -11.74
CA GLU A 150 -1.06 -2.38 -12.60
C GLU A 150 -1.44 -2.52 -14.07
N LEU A 151 -1.66 -3.74 -14.56
CA LEU A 151 -2.12 -3.99 -15.93
C LEU A 151 -3.62 -3.73 -16.12
N THR A 152 -4.40 -3.78 -15.04
CA THR A 152 -5.87 -3.77 -15.15
C THR A 152 -6.53 -2.56 -14.49
N TRP A 153 -5.89 -1.91 -13.51
CA TRP A 153 -6.46 -0.78 -12.77
C TRP A 153 -5.74 0.53 -13.13
N PRO A 154 -6.44 1.65 -13.24
CA PRO A 154 -5.81 2.97 -13.29
C PRO A 154 -5.22 3.34 -11.91
N LYS A 155 -4.29 4.30 -11.89
CA LYS A 155 -3.60 4.73 -10.66
C LYS A 155 -4.56 5.28 -9.61
N GLU A 156 -5.60 5.97 -10.04
CA GLU A 156 -6.67 6.49 -9.18
C GLU A 156 -7.35 5.35 -8.43
N ARG A 157 -7.66 4.25 -9.12
CA ARG A 157 -8.27 3.07 -8.48
C ARG A 157 -7.32 2.40 -7.51
N ILE A 158 -6.04 2.32 -7.81
CA ILE A 158 -5.05 1.73 -6.91
C ILE A 158 -4.93 2.53 -5.62
N ILE A 159 -4.85 3.88 -5.70
CA ILE A 159 -4.75 4.73 -4.50
C ILE A 159 -6.07 4.74 -3.71
N GLU A 160 -7.22 4.74 -4.38
CA GLU A 160 -8.53 4.63 -3.75
C GLU A 160 -8.64 3.35 -2.90
N VAL A 161 -8.33 2.20 -3.50
CA VAL A 161 -8.34 0.92 -2.78
C VAL A 161 -7.30 0.93 -1.65
N TYR A 162 -6.10 1.47 -1.87
CA TYR A 162 -5.11 1.61 -0.80
C TYR A 162 -5.66 2.37 0.40
N LEU A 163 -6.25 3.55 0.17
CA LEU A 163 -6.80 4.41 1.21
C LEU A 163 -7.91 3.71 1.99
N ASN A 164 -8.64 2.81 1.35
CA ASN A 164 -9.73 2.07 1.97
C ASN A 164 -9.27 0.81 2.71
N VAL A 165 -8.19 0.13 2.28
CA VAL A 165 -7.76 -1.14 2.90
C VAL A 165 -6.55 -1.00 3.84
N ALA A 166 -5.91 0.16 3.89
CA ALA A 166 -4.80 0.42 4.80
C ALA A 166 -5.26 0.40 6.26
N GLN A 167 -4.43 -0.20 7.12
CA GLN A 167 -4.69 -0.22 8.56
C GLN A 167 -4.13 1.06 9.21
N PHE A 168 -4.95 1.73 10.02
CA PHE A 168 -4.59 2.94 10.75
C PHE A 168 -4.59 2.78 12.28
N GLY A 169 -5.05 1.63 12.77
CA GLY A 169 -5.09 1.28 14.18
C GLY A 169 -5.50 -0.17 14.41
N ASP A 170 -5.58 -0.60 15.65
CA ASP A 170 -6.06 -1.94 15.99
C ASP A 170 -7.54 -2.07 15.59
N GLY A 171 -7.82 -2.95 14.63
CA GLY A 171 -9.15 -3.13 14.04
C GLY A 171 -9.65 -1.96 13.18
N VAL A 172 -8.87 -0.90 12.93
CA VAL A 172 -9.30 0.28 12.15
C VAL A 172 -8.69 0.23 10.76
N TYR A 173 -9.54 0.06 9.75
CA TYR A 173 -9.15 -0.04 8.34
C TYR A 173 -9.86 1.01 7.49
N GLY A 174 -9.12 1.61 6.59
CA GLY A 174 -9.60 2.65 5.69
C GLY A 174 -9.61 4.05 6.31
N VAL A 175 -9.43 5.01 5.42
CA VAL A 175 -9.29 6.43 5.78
C VAL A 175 -10.58 7.00 6.40
N GLU A 176 -11.76 6.56 5.94
CA GLU A 176 -13.05 7.04 6.47
C GLU A 176 -13.28 6.54 7.91
N ALA A 177 -13.10 5.25 8.17
CA ALA A 177 -13.21 4.71 9.53
C ALA A 177 -12.18 5.36 10.47
N ALA A 178 -10.95 5.58 10.00
CA ALA A 178 -9.90 6.23 10.78
C ALA A 178 -10.21 7.71 11.06
N ALA A 179 -10.73 8.47 10.08
CA ALA A 179 -11.13 9.85 10.26
C ALA A 179 -12.26 10.00 11.28
N GLN A 180 -13.28 9.15 11.18
CA GLN A 180 -14.37 9.10 12.16
C GLN A 180 -13.87 8.70 13.56
N ARG A 181 -13.01 7.68 13.64
CA ARG A 181 -12.52 7.15 14.90
C ARG A 181 -11.66 8.15 15.65
N PHE A 182 -10.69 8.78 14.96
CA PHE A 182 -9.65 9.58 15.60
C PHE A 182 -9.96 11.08 15.62
N TYR A 183 -10.68 11.60 14.62
CA TYR A 183 -10.95 13.04 14.47
C TYR A 183 -12.43 13.40 14.52
N LYS A 184 -13.35 12.42 14.57
CA LYS A 184 -14.80 12.64 14.60
C LYS A 184 -15.31 13.45 13.40
N MET A 185 -14.71 13.26 12.24
CA MET A 185 -15.07 13.91 11.00
C MET A 185 -15.01 12.93 9.81
N PRO A 186 -15.72 13.19 8.70
CA PRO A 186 -15.60 12.40 7.48
C PRO A 186 -14.23 12.60 6.82
N ALA A 187 -13.78 11.59 6.05
CA ALA A 187 -12.51 11.65 5.31
C ALA A 187 -12.41 12.83 4.36
N ALA A 188 -13.53 13.29 3.81
CA ALA A 188 -13.60 14.48 2.96
C ALA A 188 -13.11 15.77 3.64
N ARG A 189 -13.17 15.85 4.97
CA ARG A 189 -12.77 17.03 5.74
C ARG A 189 -11.35 16.95 6.29
N LEU A 190 -10.61 15.88 6.05
CA LEU A 190 -9.23 15.77 6.51
C LEU A 190 -8.37 16.89 5.91
N GLY A 191 -7.79 17.68 6.77
CA GLY A 191 -6.77 18.65 6.39
C GLY A 191 -5.41 17.98 6.21
N ARG A 192 -4.45 18.72 5.69
CA ARG A 192 -3.07 18.22 5.47
C ARG A 192 -2.40 17.69 6.73
N TYR A 193 -2.73 18.27 7.89
CA TYR A 193 -2.13 17.91 9.16
C TYR A 193 -2.63 16.54 9.68
N GLU A 194 -3.96 16.36 9.66
CA GLU A 194 -4.62 15.10 10.01
C GLU A 194 -4.19 13.98 9.07
N ALA A 195 -4.22 14.25 7.76
CA ALA A 195 -3.80 13.32 6.72
C ALA A 195 -2.33 12.88 6.90
N ALA A 196 -1.42 13.81 7.14
CA ALA A 196 -0.02 13.50 7.37
C ALA A 196 0.21 12.72 8.68
N THR A 197 -0.61 12.97 9.73
CA THR A 197 -0.54 12.21 10.98
C THR A 197 -1.01 10.77 10.78
N MET A 198 -2.09 10.58 10.03
CA MET A 198 -2.57 9.24 9.64
C MET A 198 -1.53 8.50 8.79
N ALA A 199 -0.94 9.15 7.79
CA ALA A 199 0.12 8.53 6.99
C ALA A 199 1.39 8.20 7.81
N ALA A 200 1.66 8.95 8.89
CA ALA A 200 2.82 8.70 9.75
C ALA A 200 2.73 7.40 10.57
N VAL A 201 1.54 6.86 10.80
CA VAL A 201 1.36 5.62 11.58
C VAL A 201 1.37 4.36 10.73
N LEU A 202 1.22 4.46 9.41
CA LEU A 202 1.15 3.32 8.48
C LEU A 202 2.26 2.26 8.63
N PRO A 203 3.52 2.60 8.96
CA PRO A 203 4.55 1.59 9.12
C PRO A 203 4.31 0.60 10.26
N ASN A 204 3.57 1.00 11.30
CA ASN A 204 3.18 0.14 12.41
C ASN A 204 1.95 0.73 13.14
N PRO A 205 0.75 0.57 12.59
CA PRO A 205 -0.47 1.20 13.10
C PRO A 205 -0.93 0.64 14.46
N ILE A 206 -0.42 -0.51 14.84
CA ILE A 206 -0.70 -1.09 16.18
C ILE A 206 0.10 -0.36 17.26
N THR A 207 1.36 -0.02 16.98
CA THR A 207 2.24 0.65 17.95
C THR A 207 2.12 2.17 17.87
N PHE A 208 2.06 2.71 16.67
CA PHE A 208 1.93 4.15 16.45
C PHE A 208 0.47 4.57 16.53
N LYS A 209 0.18 5.59 17.33
CA LYS A 209 -1.19 6.03 17.58
C LYS A 209 -1.44 7.39 16.95
N VAL A 210 -2.57 7.52 16.24
CA VAL A 210 -3.02 8.78 15.64
C VAL A 210 -3.46 9.77 16.72
N ASN A 211 -4.23 9.30 17.70
CA ASN A 211 -4.80 10.12 18.78
C ASN A 211 -3.85 10.39 19.95
N ALA A 212 -2.69 9.73 19.98
CA ALA A 212 -1.64 9.94 20.97
C ALA A 212 -0.26 9.81 20.31
N PRO A 213 0.09 10.74 19.40
CA PRO A 213 1.30 10.62 18.57
C PRO A 213 2.56 10.77 19.44
N SER A 214 3.44 9.78 19.36
CA SER A 214 4.76 9.84 19.99
C SER A 214 5.66 10.86 19.26
N ASN A 215 6.78 11.24 19.88
CA ASN A 215 7.77 12.12 19.26
C ASN A 215 8.25 11.61 17.89
N TYR A 216 8.29 10.30 17.68
CA TYR A 216 8.61 9.71 16.38
C TYR A 216 7.52 10.00 15.35
N VAL A 217 6.25 9.79 15.71
CA VAL A 217 5.10 10.05 14.82
C VAL A 217 5.03 11.54 14.47
N VAL A 218 5.23 12.42 15.44
CA VAL A 218 5.28 13.89 15.22
C VAL A 218 6.37 14.25 14.21
N LYS A 219 7.60 13.80 14.42
CA LYS A 219 8.70 14.05 13.48
C LYS A 219 8.45 13.49 12.09
N ARG A 220 7.84 12.29 12.01
CA ARG A 220 7.49 11.67 10.72
C ARG A 220 6.39 12.44 10.01
N ARG A 221 5.35 12.87 10.73
CA ARG A 221 4.29 13.75 10.21
C ARG A 221 4.87 15.04 9.61
N ASP A 222 5.74 15.73 10.36
CA ASP A 222 6.33 16.98 9.91
C ASP A 222 7.20 16.79 8.66
N TRP A 223 7.90 15.66 8.58
CA TRP A 223 8.60 15.24 7.38
C TRP A 223 7.63 15.00 6.21
N ILE A 224 6.50 14.30 6.44
CA ILE A 224 5.47 14.04 5.42
C ILE A 224 4.88 15.37 4.92
N LEU A 225 4.54 16.30 5.82
CA LEU A 225 4.07 17.63 5.45
C LEU A 225 5.05 18.38 4.55
N ALA A 226 6.35 18.26 4.81
CA ALA A 226 7.39 18.83 3.95
C ALA A 226 7.43 18.14 2.57
N GLN A 227 7.26 16.80 2.52
CA GLN A 227 7.21 16.08 1.25
C GLN A 227 5.95 16.44 0.45
N MET A 228 4.76 16.51 1.08
CA MET A 228 3.52 16.94 0.42
C MET A 228 3.67 18.30 -0.25
N ARG A 229 4.31 19.27 0.44
CA ARG A 229 4.62 20.58 -0.16
C ARG A 229 5.59 20.48 -1.33
N GLY A 230 6.62 19.64 -1.19
CA GLY A 230 7.61 19.41 -2.25
C GLY A 230 7.04 18.75 -3.50
N LEU A 231 5.95 17.96 -3.36
CA LEU A 231 5.20 17.38 -4.46
C LEU A 231 4.24 18.37 -5.13
N GLY A 232 3.96 19.51 -4.54
CA GLY A 232 2.99 20.49 -5.07
C GLY A 232 1.59 20.38 -4.43
N GLY A 233 1.44 19.60 -3.35
CA GLY A 233 0.17 19.42 -2.65
C GLY A 233 -0.86 18.66 -3.47
N ALA A 234 -2.14 19.05 -3.41
CA ALA A 234 -3.24 18.35 -4.08
C ALA A 234 -3.08 18.27 -5.61
N ALA A 235 -2.46 19.26 -6.25
CA ALA A 235 -2.21 19.25 -7.70
C ALA A 235 -1.33 18.06 -8.16
N TYR A 236 -0.61 17.40 -7.24
CA TYR A 236 0.16 16.20 -7.59
C TYR A 236 -0.72 15.01 -8.01
N LEU A 237 -2.00 15.03 -7.67
CA LEU A 237 -2.94 13.96 -8.08
C LEU A 237 -3.24 14.00 -9.58
N ASP A 238 -3.05 15.13 -10.25
CA ASP A 238 -3.20 15.26 -11.70
C ASP A 238 -2.19 14.36 -12.45
N GLU A 239 -1.03 14.07 -11.81
CA GLU A 239 -0.02 13.14 -12.35
C GLU A 239 -0.47 11.67 -12.34
N LEU A 240 -1.55 11.32 -11.65
CA LEU A 240 -2.10 9.95 -11.67
C LEU A 240 -2.66 9.61 -13.05
N GLU A 241 -3.37 10.57 -13.67
CA GLU A 241 -3.95 10.40 -15.00
C GLU A 241 -2.94 10.69 -16.11
N ASN A 242 -2.15 11.76 -15.94
CA ASN A 242 -1.25 12.27 -16.97
C ASN A 242 0.16 12.53 -16.40
N PRO A 243 0.95 11.49 -16.17
CA PRO A 243 2.28 11.64 -15.58
C PRO A 243 3.22 12.41 -16.52
N THR A 244 3.67 13.60 -16.12
CA THR A 244 4.53 14.48 -16.91
C THR A 244 6.00 14.34 -16.55
N GLU A 245 6.38 14.75 -15.35
CA GLU A 245 7.75 14.66 -14.85
C GLU A 245 7.82 14.11 -13.42
N PRO A 246 8.71 13.13 -13.19
CA PRO A 246 8.88 12.60 -11.85
C PRO A 246 9.46 13.68 -10.91
N PRO A 247 8.95 13.75 -9.66
CA PRO A 247 9.30 14.80 -8.71
C PRO A 247 10.79 14.83 -8.40
N LYS A 248 11.35 16.02 -8.24
CA LYS A 248 12.75 16.24 -7.80
C LYS A 248 12.93 16.04 -6.28
N THR A 249 11.89 15.58 -5.57
CA THR A 249 11.84 15.43 -4.11
C THR A 249 12.33 14.04 -3.65
N GLY A 250 12.61 13.91 -2.36
CA GLY A 250 13.08 12.67 -1.76
C GLY A 250 14.57 12.40 -1.92
N ALA A 251 14.95 11.14 -2.06
CA ALA A 251 16.36 10.74 -2.20
C ALA A 251 17.03 11.33 -3.46
N ARG A 252 16.26 11.59 -4.51
CA ARG A 252 16.75 12.24 -5.75
C ARG A 252 17.21 13.67 -5.52
N ALA A 253 16.41 14.51 -4.87
CA ALA A 253 16.78 15.91 -4.60
C ALA A 253 18.06 16.00 -3.76
N ARG A 254 18.26 15.08 -2.80
CA ARG A 254 19.49 15.02 -2.00
C ARG A 254 20.71 14.57 -2.79
N ILE A 255 20.54 13.71 -3.80
CA ILE A 255 21.65 13.22 -4.62
C ILE A 255 22.04 14.28 -5.67
N GLU A 256 21.06 14.96 -6.27
CA GLU A 256 21.31 16.05 -7.23
C GLU A 256 21.88 17.30 -6.55
N ALA A 257 21.39 17.65 -5.34
CA ALA A 257 21.95 18.75 -4.54
C ALA A 257 23.40 18.50 -4.06
N LYS A 258 23.84 17.24 -3.96
CA LYS A 258 25.23 16.89 -3.62
C LYS A 258 26.17 16.75 -4.83
N ARG A 259 25.62 16.84 -6.05
CA ARG A 259 26.40 16.80 -7.30
C ARG A 259 26.62 18.17 -7.92
N LYS A 260 25.94 19.21 -7.41
CA LYS A 260 26.22 20.61 -7.66
C LYS A 260 27.06 21.19 -6.52
#